data_e8a91229a2946a0e144ae6e3fb81c9e3
#
_entry.id   e8a91229a2946a0e144ae6e3fb81c9e3
#
_cell.length_a   1.000
_cell.length_b   1.000
_cell.length_c   1.000
_cell.angle_alpha   90.00
_cell.angle_beta   90.00
_cell.angle_gamma   90.00
#
_symmetry.space_group_name_H-M   'P 1'
#
loop_
_entity.id
_entity.type
_entity.pdbx_description
1 polymer ?
#
loop_
_entity_poly.entity_id
_entity_poly.type
_entity_poly.pdbx_seq_one_letter_code
_entity_poly.pdbx_strand_id
1 'polypeptide(L)' 'MDGQFVKLMIKRALTQYGGEHEEWITNDMLDELYKQVLAEQEKSERSLHELVQDIVYEYVTNYA' A
#
# COMPACT_ATOMS: atom_id res chain seq x y z
N MET A 1 -9.07 4.75 -14.10
CA MET A 1 -8.28 5.27 -12.99
C MET A 1 -6.84 4.76 -13.09
N ASP A 2 -5.91 5.62 -12.81
CA ASP A 2 -4.52 5.29 -12.99
C ASP A 2 -3.98 4.48 -11.81
N GLY A 3 -3.64 3.23 -12.05
CA GLY A 3 -3.09 2.37 -11.02
C GLY A 3 -1.75 2.85 -10.46
N GLN A 4 -1.05 3.67 -11.22
CA GLN A 4 0.22 4.21 -10.78
C GLN A 4 0.06 5.17 -9.61
N PHE A 5 -1.06 5.90 -9.58
CA PHE A 5 -1.33 6.81 -8.49
C PHE A 5 -1.48 6.05 -7.17
N VAL A 6 -2.23 4.94 -7.20
CA VAL A 6 -2.42 4.12 -6.02
C VAL A 6 -1.10 3.50 -5.58
N LYS A 7 -0.32 3.00 -6.52
CA LYS A 7 0.98 2.43 -6.20
C LYS A 7 1.92 3.45 -5.59
N LEU A 8 1.86 4.70 -6.05
CA LEU A 8 2.66 5.77 -5.46
C LEU A 8 2.25 6.03 -4.02
N MET A 9 0.95 6.02 -3.73
CA MET A 9 0.46 6.17 -2.36
C MET A 9 0.98 5.04 -1.47
N ILE A 10 0.93 3.82 -1.99
CA ILE A 10 1.42 2.64 -1.26
C ILE A 10 2.91 2.78 -0.98
N LYS A 11 3.67 3.18 -1.98
CA LYS A 11 5.10 3.35 -1.84
C LYS A 11 5.44 4.38 -0.76
N ARG A 12 4.73 5.50 -0.78
CA ARG A 12 4.95 6.55 0.22
C ARG A 12 4.62 6.08 1.62
N ALA A 13 3.53 5.32 1.75
CA ALA A 13 3.16 4.77 3.05
C ALA A 13 4.21 3.79 3.54
N LEU A 14 4.73 2.95 2.66
CA LEU A 14 5.79 2.01 3.01
C LEU A 14 7.04 2.71 3.49
N THR A 15 7.44 3.80 2.84
CA THR A 15 8.63 4.54 3.24
C THR A 15 8.45 5.22 4.60
N GLN A 16 7.24 5.60 4.95
CA GLN A 16 6.98 6.18 6.27
C GLN A 16 7.23 5.20 7.39
N TYR A 17 6.90 3.93 7.16
CA TYR A 17 7.09 2.90 8.20
C TYR A 17 8.45 2.25 8.15
N GLY A 18 9.02 2.12 6.95
CA GLY A 18 10.27 1.41 6.76
C GLY A 18 11.52 2.26 6.69
N GLY A 19 11.38 3.58 6.83
CA GLY A 19 12.51 4.48 6.75
C GLY A 19 12.70 5.06 5.35
N GLU A 20 13.75 5.83 5.18
CA GLU A 20 13.99 6.59 3.96
C GLU A 20 14.46 5.75 2.78
N HIS A 21 14.86 4.52 3.03
CA HIS A 21 15.40 3.66 1.96
C HIS A 21 14.27 2.98 1.23
N GLU A 22 14.22 3.17 -0.08
CA GLU A 22 13.21 2.57 -0.93
C GLU A 22 13.69 1.28 -1.58
N GLU A 23 14.94 0.90 -1.34
CA GLU A 23 15.56 -0.23 -2.03
C GLU A 23 14.88 -1.57 -1.75
N TRP A 24 14.24 -1.69 -0.59
CA TRP A 24 13.56 -2.93 -0.22
C TRP A 24 12.17 -3.06 -0.85
N ILE A 25 11.68 -1.98 -1.46
CA ILE A 25 10.35 -1.97 -2.07
C ILE A 25 10.45 -2.46 -3.50
N THR A 26 9.77 -3.54 -3.81
CA THR A 26 9.78 -4.13 -5.15
C THR A 26 8.46 -3.88 -5.86
N ASN A 27 8.47 -4.04 -7.19
CA ASN A 27 7.24 -3.93 -7.96
C ASN A 27 6.24 -5.02 -7.58
N ASP A 28 6.72 -6.20 -7.23
CA ASP A 28 5.85 -7.30 -6.80
C ASP A 28 5.11 -6.94 -5.53
N MET A 29 5.79 -6.30 -4.59
CA MET A 29 5.15 -5.83 -3.36
C MET A 29 4.06 -4.81 -3.66
N LEU A 30 4.38 -3.85 -4.52
CA LEU A 30 3.42 -2.82 -4.88
C LEU A 30 2.20 -3.41 -5.57
N ASP A 31 2.40 -4.37 -6.47
CA ASP A 31 1.31 -5.03 -7.17
C ASP A 31 0.42 -5.78 -6.20
N GLU A 32 1.01 -6.50 -5.26
CA GLU A 32 0.24 -7.27 -4.30
C GLU A 32 -0.58 -6.37 -3.39
N LEU A 33 0.04 -5.33 -2.86
CA LEU A 33 -0.69 -4.39 -2.01
C LEU A 33 -1.76 -3.64 -2.79
N TYR A 34 -1.49 -3.34 -4.04
CA TYR A 34 -2.45 -2.70 -4.91
C TYR A 34 -3.70 -3.58 -5.07
N LYS A 35 -3.51 -4.87 -5.29
CA LYS A 35 -4.63 -5.80 -5.41
C LYS A 35 -5.45 -5.85 -4.12
N GLN A 36 -4.79 -5.83 -2.98
CA GLN A 36 -5.48 -5.84 -1.69
C GLN A 36 -6.29 -4.56 -1.51
N VAL A 37 -5.73 -3.42 -1.89
CA VAL A 37 -6.45 -2.15 -1.79
C VAL A 37 -7.70 -2.17 -2.65
N LEU A 38 -7.59 -2.65 -3.89
CA LEU A 38 -8.74 -2.72 -4.78
C LEU A 38 -9.81 -3.64 -4.23
N ALA A 39 -9.42 -4.78 -3.69
CA ALA A 39 -10.37 -5.74 -3.13
C ALA A 39 -11.12 -5.15 -1.95
N GLU A 40 -10.42 -4.45 -1.08
CA GLU A 40 -11.05 -3.81 0.07
C GLU A 40 -11.93 -2.64 -0.35
N GLN A 41 -11.52 -1.91 -1.39
CA GLN A 41 -12.31 -0.78 -1.88
C GLN A 41 -13.68 -1.23 -2.39
N GLU A 42 -13.76 -2.42 -2.96
CA GLU A 42 -15.03 -2.96 -3.43
C GLU A 42 -15.96 -3.34 -2.28
N LYS A 43 -15.39 -3.69 -1.13
CA LYS A 43 -16.18 -4.16 0.02
C LYS A 43 -16.52 -3.05 0.99
N SER A 44 -15.82 -1.94 0.92
CA SER A 44 -15.89 -0.91 1.95
C SER A 44 -16.10 0.46 1.31
N GLU A 45 -16.76 1.34 2.04
CA GLU A 45 -16.96 2.72 1.62
C GLU A 45 -15.85 3.63 2.14
N ARG A 46 -14.83 3.07 2.75
CA ARG A 46 -13.73 3.84 3.29
C ARG A 46 -12.95 4.50 2.16
N SER A 47 -12.31 5.61 2.48
CA SER A 47 -11.52 6.32 1.49
C SER A 47 -10.30 5.52 1.07
N LEU A 48 -9.82 5.78 -0.14
CA LEU A 48 -8.63 5.12 -0.65
C LEU A 48 -7.44 5.35 0.27
N HIS A 49 -7.30 6.55 0.79
CA HIS A 49 -6.20 6.91 1.67
C HIS A 49 -6.21 6.05 2.94
N GLU A 50 -7.38 5.86 3.55
CA GLU A 50 -7.50 5.03 4.74
C GLU A 50 -7.16 3.58 4.46
N LEU A 51 -7.63 3.06 3.32
CA LEU A 51 -7.36 1.67 2.95
C LEU A 51 -5.88 1.44 2.75
N VAL A 52 -5.21 2.37 2.07
CA VAL A 52 -3.77 2.26 1.84
C VAL A 52 -3.03 2.24 3.17
N GLN A 53 -3.37 3.14 4.08
CA GLN A 53 -2.72 3.21 5.39
C GLN A 53 -2.89 1.91 6.18
N ASP A 54 -4.12 1.40 6.24
CA ASP A 54 -4.39 0.18 6.98
C ASP A 54 -3.67 -1.03 6.40
N ILE A 55 -3.73 -1.18 5.08
CA ILE A 55 -3.14 -2.34 4.42
C ILE A 55 -1.62 -2.31 4.54
N VAL A 56 -1.02 -1.14 4.37
CA VAL A 56 0.43 -1.00 4.51
C VAL A 56 0.85 -1.25 5.96
N TYR A 57 0.10 -0.73 6.92
CA TYR A 57 0.42 -0.95 8.32
C TYR A 57 0.42 -2.43 8.67
N GLU A 58 -0.61 -3.15 8.24
CA GLU A 58 -0.69 -4.59 8.49
C GLU A 58 0.47 -5.33 7.82
N TYR A 59 0.79 -4.94 6.60
CA TYR A 59 1.87 -5.58 5.88
C TYR A 59 3.20 -5.42 6.61
N VAL A 60 3.51 -4.20 7.02
CA VAL A 60 4.77 -3.91 7.69
C VAL A 60 4.85 -4.62 9.05
N THR A 61 3.76 -4.61 9.81
CA THR A 61 3.78 -5.24 11.14
C THR A 61 3.86 -6.75 11.07
N ASN A 62 3.32 -7.36 10.00
CA ASN A 62 3.37 -8.81 9.85
C ASN A 62 4.72 -9.30 9.35
N TYR A 63 5.44 -8.46 8.61
CA TYR A 63 6.71 -8.87 7.99
C TYR A 63 7.93 -8.22 8.62
N ALA A 64 7.74 -7.36 9.57
CA ALA A 64 8.85 -6.68 10.24
C ALA A 64 9.48 -7.50 11.37
#